data_740d322be1d3587153e318fd83e33ffc
#
_entry.id   740d322be1d3587153e318fd83e33ffc
#
_cell.length_a   1.000
_cell.length_b   1.000
_cell.length_c   1.000
_cell.angle_alpha   90.00
_cell.angle_beta   90.00
_cell.angle_gamma   90.00
#
_symmetry.space_group_name_H-M   'P 1'
#
loop_
_entity.id
_entity.type
_entity.pdbx_description
1 polymer ?
#
loop_
_entity_poly.entity_id
_entity_poly.type
_entity_poly.pdbx_seq_one_letter_code
_entity_poly.pdbx_strand_id
1 'polypeptide(L)'
;EKITAAHYEKKAAFTNYLPKIAAIGTYMRTQKEISLLSDEQKGVISQIGTTAQGSIQETFQQLAASNPELAQILQPLAPLIPGIGNALNKVGQGLVDALRTDTRNMYAGAVTLTQPIFMGGKIVAYNKITQYAEQLAESQHATGMQDIILNTDQAYWQVISLINKKKLAQSYLQLVSQLDSDVDKMITEGVATKADGLSVKVKVNEAEMKLTQVDNGLSLSKMVLCQLCGLPLNDEIRLADEDVESLTLPEYHVGDNVATALANREELRSLDLANKIYDQKVNITRAGFLPTVALTANYMVT
;
A
#
# COMPACT_ATOMS: atom_id res chain seq x y z
N GLU A 1 15.29 -3.08 -4.22
CA GLU A 1 13.95 -3.26 -3.62
C GLU A 1 12.84 -2.67 -4.51
N LYS A 2 12.89 -1.39 -4.96
CA LYS A 2 11.84 -0.79 -5.81
C LYS A 2 11.65 -1.53 -7.13
N ILE A 3 12.71 -1.94 -7.80
CA ILE A 3 12.65 -2.75 -9.04
C ILE A 3 11.98 -4.09 -8.75
N THR A 4 12.37 -4.75 -7.67
CA THR A 4 11.79 -6.03 -7.26
C THR A 4 10.31 -5.90 -6.95
N ALA A 5 9.89 -4.82 -6.28
CA ALA A 5 8.49 -4.53 -6.02
C ALA A 5 7.70 -4.33 -7.33
N ALA A 6 8.20 -3.50 -8.25
CA ALA A 6 7.57 -3.27 -9.56
C ALA A 6 7.47 -4.57 -10.38
N HIS A 7 8.48 -5.44 -10.31
CA HIS A 7 8.46 -6.76 -10.96
C HIS A 7 7.33 -7.65 -10.43
N TYR A 8 7.15 -7.70 -9.09
CA TYR A 8 6.05 -8.47 -8.51
C TYR A 8 4.68 -7.84 -8.76
N GLU A 9 4.58 -6.50 -8.82
CA GLU A 9 3.36 -5.82 -9.25
C GLU A 9 2.95 -6.18 -10.69
N LYS A 10 3.92 -6.28 -11.60
CA LYS A 10 3.68 -6.77 -12.96
C LYS A 10 3.19 -8.22 -12.97
N LYS A 11 3.76 -9.10 -12.16
CA LYS A 11 3.27 -10.47 -12.00
C LYS A 11 1.86 -10.51 -11.41
N ALA A 12 1.59 -9.68 -10.41
CA ALA A 12 0.26 -9.55 -9.82
C ALA A 12 -0.77 -9.01 -10.83
N ALA A 13 -0.38 -8.06 -11.70
CA ALA A 13 -1.26 -7.54 -12.75
C ALA A 13 -1.70 -8.65 -13.75
N PHE A 14 -0.81 -9.59 -14.05
CA PHE A 14 -1.13 -10.73 -14.90
C PHE A 14 -2.23 -11.62 -14.33
N THR A 15 -2.33 -11.72 -12.98
CA THR A 15 -3.37 -12.52 -12.33
C THR A 15 -4.80 -12.03 -12.63
N ASN A 16 -4.96 -10.78 -13.12
CA ASN A 16 -6.26 -10.28 -13.55
C ASN A 16 -6.83 -10.98 -14.80
N TYR A 17 -6.00 -11.74 -15.53
CA TYR A 17 -6.46 -12.63 -16.60
C TYR A 17 -7.00 -13.96 -16.08
N LEU A 18 -6.66 -14.34 -14.84
CA LEU A 18 -7.02 -15.63 -14.28
C LEU A 18 -8.41 -15.60 -13.62
N PRO A 19 -9.08 -16.75 -13.50
CA PRO A 19 -10.33 -16.84 -12.76
C PRO A 19 -10.11 -16.49 -11.28
N LYS A 20 -11.06 -15.73 -10.73
CA LYS A 20 -11.09 -15.37 -9.31
C LYS A 20 -12.08 -16.28 -8.59
N ILE A 21 -11.62 -16.92 -7.53
CA ILE A 21 -12.44 -17.76 -6.66
C ILE A 21 -12.62 -17.03 -5.34
N ALA A 22 -13.88 -16.83 -4.95
CA ALA A 22 -14.25 -16.26 -3.66
C ALA A 22 -15.16 -17.24 -2.91
N ALA A 23 -14.89 -17.50 -1.65
CA ALA A 23 -15.76 -18.26 -0.76
C ALA A 23 -16.29 -17.34 0.34
N ILE A 24 -17.61 -17.35 0.54
CA ILE A 24 -18.28 -16.56 1.55
C ILE A 24 -19.10 -17.52 2.40
N GLY A 25 -18.94 -17.47 3.71
CA GLY A 25 -19.76 -18.19 4.68
C GLY A 25 -20.47 -17.19 5.60
N THR A 26 -21.77 -17.41 5.80
CA THR A 26 -22.57 -16.60 6.72
C THR A 26 -23.26 -17.55 7.69
N TYR A 27 -23.19 -17.24 8.98
CA TYR A 27 -23.97 -17.86 10.03
C TYR A 27 -24.86 -16.80 10.67
N MET A 28 -26.16 -17.11 10.74
CA MET A 28 -27.12 -16.24 11.39
C MET A 28 -27.89 -17.05 12.44
N ARG A 29 -27.94 -16.52 13.65
CA ARG A 29 -28.74 -17.06 14.74
C ARG A 29 -29.87 -16.11 15.10
N THR A 30 -31.10 -16.59 14.98
CA THR A 30 -32.29 -15.84 15.41
C THR A 30 -32.78 -16.35 16.77
N GLN A 31 -33.31 -15.45 17.60
CA GLN A 31 -33.82 -15.83 18.92
C GLN A 31 -35.15 -16.56 18.84
N LYS A 32 -35.96 -16.28 17.82
CA LYS A 32 -37.28 -16.89 17.58
C LYS A 32 -37.29 -17.53 16.20
N GLU A 33 -38.03 -18.63 16.09
CA GLU A 33 -38.35 -19.26 14.80
C GLU A 33 -39.19 -18.29 13.95
N ILE A 34 -38.85 -18.22 12.67
CA ILE A 34 -39.71 -17.53 11.70
C ILE A 34 -40.79 -18.52 11.27
N SER A 35 -41.98 -18.33 11.78
CA SER A 35 -43.16 -19.11 11.37
C SER A 35 -43.97 -18.33 10.37
N LEU A 36 -44.47 -19.02 9.35
CA LEU A 36 -45.42 -18.45 8.38
C LEU A 36 -46.79 -18.14 9.00
N LEU A 37 -47.09 -18.75 10.16
CA LEU A 37 -48.31 -18.55 10.90
C LEU A 37 -48.04 -17.71 12.15
N SER A 38 -48.89 -16.74 12.44
CA SER A 38 -48.91 -16.03 13.73
C SER A 38 -49.33 -16.98 14.87
N ASP A 39 -48.92 -16.66 16.11
CA ASP A 39 -49.25 -17.51 17.26
C ASP A 39 -50.75 -17.64 17.47
N GLU A 40 -51.54 -16.61 17.12
CA GLU A 40 -53.01 -16.65 17.10
C GLU A 40 -53.56 -17.63 16.05
N GLN A 41 -52.99 -17.62 14.83
CA GLN A 41 -53.39 -18.52 13.74
C GLN A 41 -53.03 -19.98 14.08
N LYS A 42 -51.88 -20.22 14.71
CA LYS A 42 -51.50 -21.57 15.22
C LYS A 42 -52.50 -22.07 16.26
N GLY A 43 -52.94 -21.18 17.17
CA GLY A 43 -53.96 -21.51 18.19
C GLY A 43 -55.28 -21.94 17.56
N VAL A 44 -55.76 -21.18 16.59
CA VAL A 44 -57.01 -21.48 15.89
C VAL A 44 -56.92 -22.80 15.11
N ILE A 45 -55.83 -22.99 14.35
CA ILE A 45 -55.66 -24.21 13.53
C ILE A 45 -55.47 -25.48 14.41
N SER A 46 -54.75 -25.37 15.52
CA SER A 46 -54.52 -26.51 16.43
C SER A 46 -55.79 -26.91 17.20
N GLN A 47 -56.74 -25.98 17.37
CA GLN A 47 -58.00 -26.18 18.09
C GLN A 47 -59.24 -26.29 17.17
N ILE A 48 -59.02 -26.40 15.87
CA ILE A 48 -60.12 -26.43 14.88
C ILE A 48 -61.15 -27.56 15.18
N GLY A 49 -60.63 -28.71 15.68
CA GLY A 49 -61.51 -29.85 16.06
C GLY A 49 -62.32 -29.59 17.33
N THR A 50 -61.75 -28.82 18.28
CA THR A 50 -62.45 -28.47 19.52
C THR A 50 -63.60 -27.46 19.22
N THR A 51 -63.34 -26.52 18.34
CA THR A 51 -64.36 -25.56 17.89
C THR A 51 -65.45 -26.26 17.10
N ALA A 52 -65.07 -27.15 16.17
CA ALA A 52 -66.08 -27.93 15.40
C ALA A 52 -66.89 -28.87 16.30
N GLN A 53 -66.23 -29.49 17.29
CA GLN A 53 -66.94 -30.34 18.27
C GLN A 53 -67.97 -29.57 19.08
N GLY A 54 -67.64 -28.35 19.55
CA GLY A 54 -68.60 -27.48 20.27
C GLY A 54 -69.81 -27.12 19.40
N SER A 55 -69.57 -26.69 18.18
CA SER A 55 -70.67 -26.33 17.24
C SER A 55 -71.53 -27.51 16.86
N ILE A 56 -70.95 -28.69 16.66
CA ILE A 56 -71.68 -29.92 16.39
C ILE A 56 -72.53 -30.32 17.62
N GLN A 57 -71.96 -30.21 18.81
CA GLN A 57 -72.61 -30.57 20.05
C GLN A 57 -73.82 -29.60 20.38
N GLU A 58 -73.65 -28.29 20.16
CA GLU A 58 -74.68 -27.29 20.27
C GLU A 58 -75.79 -27.57 19.27
N THR A 59 -75.49 -27.82 18.01
CA THR A 59 -76.49 -28.15 16.98
C THR A 59 -77.22 -29.44 17.32
N PHE A 60 -76.49 -30.44 17.85
CA PHE A 60 -77.14 -31.70 18.33
C PHE A 60 -78.11 -31.49 19.47
N GLN A 61 -77.77 -30.66 20.45
CA GLN A 61 -78.65 -30.34 21.58
C GLN A 61 -79.88 -29.53 21.14
N GLN A 62 -79.69 -28.60 20.20
CA GLN A 62 -80.86 -27.82 19.65
C GLN A 62 -81.77 -28.73 18.86
N LEU A 63 -81.26 -29.64 18.05
CA LEU A 63 -82.11 -30.58 17.29
C LEU A 63 -82.84 -31.59 18.20
N ALA A 64 -82.11 -32.07 19.24
CA ALA A 64 -82.67 -32.99 20.22
C ALA A 64 -83.82 -32.32 21.07
N ALA A 65 -83.65 -30.99 21.36
CA ALA A 65 -84.66 -30.22 22.09
C ALA A 65 -85.86 -29.90 21.24
N SER A 66 -85.71 -29.70 19.93
CA SER A 66 -86.78 -29.35 19.00
C SER A 66 -87.60 -30.55 18.47
N ASN A 67 -87.07 -31.80 18.53
CA ASN A 67 -87.70 -32.99 17.97
C ASN A 67 -87.32 -34.23 18.76
N PRO A 68 -88.18 -34.74 19.67
CA PRO A 68 -87.90 -35.90 20.55
C PRO A 68 -87.68 -37.23 19.81
N GLU A 69 -88.27 -37.44 18.63
CA GLU A 69 -88.02 -38.63 17.82
C GLU A 69 -86.61 -38.64 17.19
N LEU A 70 -86.12 -37.50 16.76
CA LEU A 70 -84.78 -37.34 16.25
C LEU A 70 -83.78 -37.52 17.37
N ALA A 71 -84.06 -37.18 18.60
CA ALA A 71 -83.17 -37.36 19.75
C ALA A 71 -82.80 -38.84 19.98
N GLN A 72 -83.77 -39.76 19.78
CA GLN A 72 -83.53 -41.22 19.93
C GLN A 72 -82.57 -41.74 18.81
N ILE A 73 -82.66 -41.22 17.61
CA ILE A 73 -81.81 -41.66 16.48
C ILE A 73 -80.41 -41.06 16.60
N LEU A 74 -80.24 -39.90 17.19
CA LEU A 74 -79.00 -39.16 17.32
C LEU A 74 -78.17 -39.59 18.56
N GLN A 75 -78.81 -40.12 19.62
CA GLN A 75 -78.18 -40.55 20.87
C GLN A 75 -76.95 -41.52 20.64
N PRO A 76 -77.07 -42.55 19.78
CA PRO A 76 -75.90 -43.46 19.54
C PRO A 76 -74.73 -42.79 18.76
N LEU A 77 -74.90 -41.62 18.13
CA LEU A 77 -73.91 -40.90 17.43
C LEU A 77 -73.15 -39.89 18.31
N ALA A 78 -73.69 -39.53 19.47
CA ALA A 78 -73.08 -38.60 20.42
C ALA A 78 -71.67 -39.00 20.86
N PRO A 79 -71.32 -40.26 21.14
CA PRO A 79 -69.98 -40.66 21.53
C PRO A 79 -68.96 -40.59 20.40
N LEU A 80 -69.35 -40.40 19.14
CA LEU A 80 -68.41 -40.22 18.00
C LEU A 80 -67.93 -38.78 17.85
N ILE A 81 -68.63 -37.81 18.38
CA ILE A 81 -68.32 -36.39 18.26
C ILE A 81 -66.93 -36.07 18.83
N PRO A 82 -66.54 -36.55 20.04
CA PRO A 82 -65.18 -36.31 20.56
C PRO A 82 -64.09 -36.94 19.70
N GLY A 83 -64.36 -38.10 19.07
CA GLY A 83 -63.41 -38.75 18.15
C GLY A 83 -63.13 -37.91 16.90
N ILE A 84 -64.14 -37.27 16.33
CA ILE A 84 -64.04 -36.38 15.19
C ILE A 84 -63.24 -35.12 15.57
N GLY A 85 -63.54 -34.51 16.72
CA GLY A 85 -62.82 -33.35 17.23
C GLY A 85 -61.34 -33.64 17.46
N ASN A 86 -61.00 -34.78 18.06
CA ASN A 86 -59.64 -35.17 18.28
C ASN A 86 -58.88 -35.47 16.96
N ALA A 87 -59.54 -36.07 15.97
CA ALA A 87 -58.95 -36.30 14.64
C ALA A 87 -58.63 -35.00 13.93
N LEU A 88 -59.58 -34.02 13.95
CA LEU A 88 -59.39 -32.71 13.37
C LEU A 88 -58.29 -31.90 14.09
N ASN A 89 -58.17 -31.99 15.41
CA ASN A 89 -57.11 -31.35 16.16
C ASN A 89 -55.72 -31.94 15.78
N LYS A 90 -55.62 -33.29 15.59
CA LYS A 90 -54.37 -33.91 15.10
C LYS A 90 -53.98 -33.46 13.72
N VAL A 91 -54.97 -33.30 12.82
CA VAL A 91 -54.71 -32.75 11.48
C VAL A 91 -54.26 -31.30 11.57
N GLY A 92 -54.93 -30.49 12.41
CA GLY A 92 -54.52 -29.09 12.65
C GLY A 92 -53.11 -28.94 13.21
N GLN A 93 -52.78 -29.77 14.20
CA GLN A 93 -51.38 -29.83 14.74
C GLN A 93 -50.36 -30.24 13.68
N GLY A 94 -50.68 -31.28 12.90
CA GLY A 94 -49.80 -31.71 11.79
C GLY A 94 -49.57 -30.63 10.74
N LEU A 95 -50.59 -29.80 10.47
CA LEU A 95 -50.45 -28.67 9.57
C LEU A 95 -49.62 -27.55 10.16
N VAL A 96 -49.74 -27.25 11.44
CA VAL A 96 -48.92 -26.29 12.14
C VAL A 96 -47.44 -26.76 12.16
N ASP A 97 -47.21 -28.03 12.41
CA ASP A 97 -45.86 -28.61 12.42
C ASP A 97 -45.24 -28.67 11.01
N ALA A 98 -46.02 -28.95 9.98
CA ALA A 98 -45.59 -28.96 8.60
C ALA A 98 -45.21 -27.54 8.07
N LEU A 99 -45.85 -26.50 8.61
CA LEU A 99 -45.57 -25.09 8.27
C LEU A 99 -44.54 -24.45 9.22
N ARG A 100 -43.97 -25.22 10.13
CA ARG A 100 -42.94 -24.80 11.05
C ARG A 100 -41.56 -24.94 10.39
N THR A 101 -40.85 -23.83 10.21
CA THR A 101 -39.49 -23.85 9.72
C THR A 101 -38.56 -23.42 10.85
N ASP A 102 -37.67 -24.36 11.26
CA ASP A 102 -36.67 -24.04 12.28
C ASP A 102 -35.56 -23.17 11.64
N THR A 103 -35.70 -21.86 11.81
CA THR A 103 -34.74 -20.85 11.30
C THR A 103 -33.80 -20.34 12.38
N ARG A 104 -33.73 -20.99 13.55
CA ARG A 104 -32.90 -20.52 14.67
C ARG A 104 -31.43 -20.51 14.36
N ASN A 105 -30.96 -21.45 13.57
CA ASN A 105 -29.57 -21.54 13.12
C ASN A 105 -29.57 -21.65 11.60
N MET A 106 -29.18 -20.59 10.92
CA MET A 106 -29.08 -20.59 9.46
C MET A 106 -27.59 -20.50 9.06
N TYR A 107 -27.16 -21.43 8.24
CA TYR A 107 -25.84 -21.47 7.63
C TYR A 107 -26.03 -21.25 6.14
N ALA A 108 -25.29 -20.31 5.59
CA ALA A 108 -25.22 -20.14 4.16
C ALA A 108 -23.76 -20.07 3.72
N GLY A 109 -23.40 -20.86 2.77
CA GLY A 109 -22.07 -20.87 2.15
C GLY A 109 -22.20 -20.68 0.65
N ALA A 110 -21.39 -19.82 0.07
CA ALA A 110 -21.34 -19.64 -1.38
C ALA A 110 -19.89 -19.65 -1.85
N VAL A 111 -19.62 -20.38 -2.92
CA VAL A 111 -18.37 -20.31 -3.66
C VAL A 111 -18.67 -19.73 -5.04
N THR A 112 -18.01 -18.62 -5.35
CA THR A 112 -18.17 -17.90 -6.62
C THR A 112 -16.87 -17.99 -7.39
N LEU A 113 -16.94 -18.47 -8.64
CA LEU A 113 -15.89 -18.41 -9.63
C LEU A 113 -16.24 -17.32 -10.64
N THR A 114 -15.33 -16.36 -10.84
CA THR A 114 -15.51 -15.28 -11.83
C THR A 114 -14.32 -15.25 -12.78
N GLN A 115 -14.57 -15.47 -14.08
CA GLN A 115 -13.58 -15.39 -15.15
C GLN A 115 -13.90 -14.19 -16.03
N PRO A 116 -13.08 -13.13 -16.06
CA PRO A 116 -13.25 -12.05 -17.02
C PRO A 116 -12.87 -12.55 -18.43
N ILE A 117 -13.78 -12.39 -19.39
CA ILE A 117 -13.55 -12.72 -20.81
C ILE A 117 -13.19 -11.46 -21.57
N PHE A 118 -13.94 -10.39 -21.37
CA PHE A 118 -13.70 -9.11 -22.01
C PHE A 118 -14.01 -7.97 -21.05
N MET A 119 -13.03 -7.09 -20.85
CA MET A 119 -13.13 -5.94 -19.93
C MET A 119 -12.82 -4.62 -20.65
N GLY A 120 -13.24 -4.51 -21.94
CA GLY A 120 -12.99 -3.30 -22.73
C GLY A 120 -11.51 -2.97 -22.94
N GLY A 121 -10.59 -3.95 -22.79
CA GLY A 121 -9.14 -3.72 -22.84
C GLY A 121 -8.50 -3.24 -21.52
N LYS A 122 -9.28 -3.07 -20.45
CA LYS A 122 -8.79 -2.59 -19.15
C LYS A 122 -7.65 -3.44 -18.59
N ILE A 123 -7.77 -4.78 -18.66
CA ILE A 123 -6.74 -5.70 -18.14
C ILE A 123 -5.45 -5.58 -18.95
N VAL A 124 -5.55 -5.45 -20.28
CA VAL A 124 -4.39 -5.26 -21.16
C VAL A 124 -3.67 -3.94 -20.85
N ALA A 125 -4.44 -2.86 -20.73
CA ALA A 125 -3.89 -1.53 -20.42
C ALA A 125 -3.23 -1.52 -19.02
N TYR A 126 -3.84 -2.18 -18.03
CA TYR A 126 -3.27 -2.29 -16.69
C TYR A 126 -1.95 -3.08 -16.68
N ASN A 127 -1.87 -4.19 -17.41
CA ASN A 127 -0.62 -4.95 -17.57
C ASN A 127 0.48 -4.13 -18.25
N LYS A 128 0.14 -3.30 -19.25
CA LYS A 128 1.11 -2.38 -19.88
C LYS A 128 1.58 -1.30 -18.90
N ILE A 129 0.69 -0.76 -18.05
CA ILE A 129 1.07 0.21 -17.02
C ILE A 129 2.12 -0.40 -16.08
N THR A 130 1.89 -1.59 -15.56
CA THR A 130 2.84 -2.25 -14.65
C THR A 130 4.15 -2.63 -15.33
N GLN A 131 4.12 -2.98 -16.63
CA GLN A 131 5.32 -3.20 -17.43
C GLN A 131 6.14 -1.90 -17.58
N TYR A 132 5.50 -0.78 -17.91
CA TYR A 132 6.17 0.52 -18.00
C TYR A 132 6.63 1.03 -16.62
N ALA A 133 5.89 0.72 -15.56
CA ALA A 133 6.31 1.04 -14.20
C ALA A 133 7.58 0.28 -13.77
N GLU A 134 7.73 -0.99 -14.16
CA GLU A 134 8.97 -1.75 -13.96
C GLU A 134 10.14 -1.09 -14.69
N GLN A 135 10.00 -0.75 -15.97
CA GLN A 135 11.04 -0.06 -16.75
C GLN A 135 11.35 1.34 -16.17
N LEU A 136 10.34 2.04 -15.66
CA LEU A 136 10.52 3.34 -15.00
C LEU A 136 11.36 3.19 -13.71
N ALA A 137 11.11 2.14 -12.93
CA ALA A 137 11.91 1.85 -11.74
C ALA A 137 13.37 1.52 -12.08
N GLU A 138 13.62 0.82 -13.20
CA GLU A 138 14.97 0.56 -13.73
C GLU A 138 15.67 1.85 -14.14
N SER A 139 15.00 2.72 -14.90
CA SER A 139 15.54 4.01 -15.34
C SER A 139 15.84 4.94 -14.13
N GLN A 140 14.94 4.99 -13.14
CA GLN A 140 15.17 5.74 -11.90
C GLN A 140 16.35 5.19 -11.09
N HIS A 141 16.57 3.88 -11.11
CA HIS A 141 17.75 3.29 -10.49
C HIS A 141 19.03 3.71 -11.20
N ALA A 142 19.03 3.71 -12.54
CA ALA A 142 20.18 4.18 -13.33
C ALA A 142 20.50 5.66 -13.04
N THR A 143 19.51 6.54 -12.99
CA THR A 143 19.66 7.95 -12.58
C THR A 143 20.26 8.04 -11.17
N GLY A 144 19.69 7.30 -10.20
CA GLY A 144 20.19 7.30 -8.82
C GLY A 144 21.65 6.81 -8.70
N MET A 145 22.08 5.86 -9.53
CA MET A 145 23.47 5.44 -9.58
C MET A 145 24.38 6.55 -10.13
N GLN A 146 23.96 7.27 -11.17
CA GLN A 146 24.70 8.42 -11.71
C GLN A 146 24.83 9.54 -10.67
N ASP A 147 23.76 9.84 -9.94
CA ASP A 147 23.78 10.84 -8.87
C ASP A 147 24.74 10.47 -7.74
N ILE A 148 24.76 9.20 -7.34
CA ILE A 148 25.70 8.72 -6.31
C ILE A 148 27.14 8.87 -6.78
N ILE A 149 27.45 8.46 -8.02
CA ILE A 149 28.78 8.59 -8.59
C ILE A 149 29.20 10.07 -8.61
N LEU A 150 28.35 10.95 -9.14
CA LEU A 150 28.64 12.39 -9.22
C LEU A 150 28.86 13.01 -7.83
N ASN A 151 28.03 12.71 -6.87
CA ASN A 151 28.14 13.22 -5.50
C ASN A 151 29.44 12.71 -4.82
N THR A 152 29.79 11.46 -5.08
CA THR A 152 31.02 10.86 -4.53
C THR A 152 32.27 11.49 -5.17
N ASP A 153 32.25 11.72 -6.47
CA ASP A 153 33.34 12.41 -7.18
C ASP A 153 33.51 13.85 -6.68
N GLN A 154 32.39 14.57 -6.51
CA GLN A 154 32.43 15.93 -5.95
C GLN A 154 33.01 15.95 -4.53
N ALA A 155 32.58 15.04 -3.68
CA ALA A 155 33.12 14.92 -2.32
C ALA A 155 34.59 14.54 -2.31
N TYR A 156 35.03 13.64 -3.19
CA TYR A 156 36.43 13.26 -3.37
C TYR A 156 37.31 14.45 -3.73
N TRP A 157 36.97 15.19 -4.79
CA TRP A 157 37.70 16.37 -5.22
C TRP A 157 37.63 17.54 -4.23
N GLN A 158 36.56 17.63 -3.45
CA GLN A 158 36.48 18.58 -2.34
C GLN A 158 37.52 18.30 -1.26
N VAL A 159 37.72 17.02 -0.89
CA VAL A 159 38.75 16.61 0.06
C VAL A 159 40.17 16.95 -0.50
N ILE A 160 40.47 16.60 -1.77
CA ILE A 160 41.73 16.91 -2.42
C ILE A 160 41.98 18.44 -2.42
N SER A 161 40.97 19.23 -2.77
CA SER A 161 41.05 20.72 -2.74
C SER A 161 41.39 21.23 -1.33
N LEU A 162 40.77 20.68 -0.29
CA LEU A 162 41.02 21.10 1.10
C LEU A 162 42.40 20.67 1.59
N ILE A 163 42.90 19.50 1.17
CA ILE A 163 44.29 19.06 1.46
C ILE A 163 45.28 20.08 0.87
N ASN A 164 45.12 20.48 -0.39
CA ASN A 164 45.97 21.47 -1.01
C ASN A 164 45.85 22.88 -0.38
N LYS A 165 44.64 23.28 0.01
CA LYS A 165 44.40 24.51 0.80
C LYS A 165 45.11 24.47 2.15
N LYS A 166 45.13 23.30 2.82
CA LYS A 166 45.86 23.13 4.07
C LYS A 166 47.37 23.30 3.87
N LYS A 167 47.96 22.65 2.84
CA LYS A 167 49.35 22.82 2.49
C LYS A 167 49.72 24.30 2.24
N LEU A 168 48.83 25.03 1.51
CA LEU A 168 49.00 26.45 1.26
C LEU A 168 48.89 27.30 2.53
N ALA A 169 47.89 27.03 3.39
CA ALA A 169 47.71 27.73 4.64
C ALA A 169 48.88 27.54 5.62
N GLN A 170 49.42 26.31 5.67
CA GLN A 170 50.65 26.00 6.44
C GLN A 170 51.85 26.78 5.94
N SER A 171 52.07 26.80 4.64
CA SER A 171 53.20 27.58 4.03
C SER A 171 53.02 29.09 4.27
N TYR A 172 51.78 29.61 4.17
CA TYR A 172 51.48 31.00 4.49
C TYR A 172 51.73 31.35 5.96
N LEU A 173 51.31 30.48 6.89
CA LEU A 173 51.57 30.68 8.32
C LEU A 173 53.10 30.67 8.59
N GLN A 174 53.86 29.75 7.99
CA GLN A 174 55.29 29.72 8.12
C GLN A 174 55.95 31.03 7.62
N LEU A 175 55.51 31.55 6.47
CA LEU A 175 56.01 32.79 5.91
C LEU A 175 55.75 34.00 6.83
N VAL A 176 54.52 34.15 7.33
CA VAL A 176 54.17 35.28 8.21
C VAL A 176 54.79 35.15 9.60
N SER A 177 55.01 33.93 10.09
CA SER A 177 55.76 33.69 11.33
C SER A 177 57.25 34.05 11.20
N GLN A 178 57.84 33.75 10.05
CA GLN A 178 59.21 34.18 9.76
C GLN A 178 59.33 35.72 9.68
N LEU A 179 58.33 36.35 9.03
CA LEU A 179 58.25 37.82 8.98
C LEU A 179 58.13 38.45 10.39
N ASP A 180 57.32 37.88 11.27
CA ASP A 180 57.21 38.31 12.67
C ASP A 180 58.53 38.28 13.41
N SER A 181 59.27 37.16 13.27
CA SER A 181 60.61 37.03 13.84
C SER A 181 61.60 38.04 13.28
N ASP A 182 61.54 38.34 12.00
CA ASP A 182 62.45 39.31 11.36
C ASP A 182 62.11 40.74 11.74
N VAL A 183 60.82 41.07 11.84
CA VAL A 183 60.35 42.43 12.34
C VAL A 183 60.71 42.62 13.81
N ASP A 184 60.59 41.60 14.66
CA ASP A 184 61.02 41.69 16.08
C ASP A 184 62.51 42.00 16.21
N LYS A 185 63.39 41.40 15.34
CA LYS A 185 64.81 41.80 15.26
C LYS A 185 65.02 43.24 14.79
N MET A 186 64.25 43.67 13.78
CA MET A 186 64.30 45.04 13.29
C MET A 186 63.85 46.08 14.39
N ILE A 187 62.90 45.73 15.24
CA ILE A 187 62.50 46.55 16.36
C ILE A 187 63.63 46.63 17.40
N THR A 188 64.32 45.51 17.66
CA THR A 188 65.44 45.49 18.60
C THR A 188 66.61 46.36 18.14
N GLU A 189 66.88 46.41 16.84
CA GLU A 189 67.88 47.23 16.20
C GLU A 189 67.43 48.68 15.95
N GLY A 190 66.16 49.01 16.32
CA GLY A 190 65.61 50.39 16.16
C GLY A 190 65.20 50.77 14.75
N VAL A 191 65.11 49.84 13.80
CA VAL A 191 64.79 50.06 12.39
C VAL A 191 63.28 50.00 12.11
N ALA A 192 62.50 49.30 13.00
CA ALA A 192 61.02 49.16 12.92
C ALA A 192 60.37 49.63 14.21
N THR A 193 59.08 49.97 14.14
CA THR A 193 58.26 50.41 15.27
C THR A 193 57.51 49.26 15.96
N LYS A 194 57.13 49.42 17.22
CA LYS A 194 56.27 48.50 17.93
C LYS A 194 54.90 48.32 17.23
N ALA A 195 54.43 49.35 16.53
CA ALA A 195 53.18 49.27 15.79
C ALA A 195 53.31 48.33 14.58
N ASP A 196 54.47 48.31 13.88
CA ASP A 196 54.73 47.41 12.77
C ASP A 196 54.72 45.94 13.28
N GLY A 197 55.38 45.68 14.43
CA GLY A 197 55.35 44.35 15.03
C GLY A 197 53.95 43.86 15.41
N LEU A 198 53.15 44.75 16.00
CA LEU A 198 51.73 44.40 16.30
C LEU A 198 50.92 44.11 15.06
N SER A 199 51.16 44.86 13.97
CA SER A 199 50.48 44.63 12.67
C SER A 199 50.81 43.23 12.09
N VAL A 200 52.08 42.82 12.22
CA VAL A 200 52.50 41.48 11.76
C VAL A 200 51.92 40.37 12.67
N LYS A 201 51.87 40.55 13.99
CA LYS A 201 51.27 39.62 14.91
C LYS A 201 49.78 39.38 14.63
N VAL A 202 49.05 40.43 14.22
CA VAL A 202 47.66 40.32 13.74
C VAL A 202 47.59 39.38 12.51
N LYS A 203 48.56 39.48 11.57
CA LYS A 203 48.63 38.62 10.39
C LYS A 203 48.95 37.16 10.71
N VAL A 204 49.79 36.91 11.71
CA VAL A 204 50.03 35.55 12.21
C VAL A 204 48.79 34.96 12.78
N ASN A 205 48.07 35.67 13.66
CA ASN A 205 46.83 35.20 14.21
C ASN A 205 45.72 34.94 13.13
N GLU A 206 45.64 35.81 12.12
CA GLU A 206 44.76 35.57 10.96
C GLU A 206 45.12 34.30 10.20
N ALA A 207 46.39 34.01 10.02
CA ALA A 207 46.87 32.79 9.35
C ALA A 207 46.56 31.53 10.17
N GLU A 208 46.78 31.59 11.49
CA GLU A 208 46.42 30.47 12.41
C GLU A 208 44.92 30.17 12.40
N MET A 209 44.09 31.23 12.43
CA MET A 209 42.63 31.04 12.33
C MET A 209 42.24 30.41 11.01
N LYS A 210 42.84 30.82 9.88
CA LYS A 210 42.57 30.27 8.56
C LYS A 210 43.00 28.78 8.47
N LEU A 211 44.15 28.44 9.03
CA LEU A 211 44.62 27.06 9.09
C LEU A 211 43.63 26.18 9.89
N THR A 212 43.19 26.67 11.06
CA THR A 212 42.21 25.96 11.88
C THR A 212 40.87 25.77 11.15
N GLN A 213 40.39 26.78 10.42
CA GLN A 213 39.17 26.66 9.59
C GLN A 213 39.32 25.60 8.49
N VAL A 214 40.47 25.57 7.82
CA VAL A 214 40.74 24.58 6.76
C VAL A 214 40.87 23.17 7.34
N ASP A 215 41.49 22.99 8.50
CA ASP A 215 41.58 21.71 9.19
C ASP A 215 40.21 21.15 9.59
N ASN A 216 39.38 22.00 10.16
CA ASN A 216 38.01 21.62 10.49
C ASN A 216 37.21 21.27 9.24
N GLY A 217 37.32 22.07 8.17
CA GLY A 217 36.69 21.82 6.89
C GLY A 217 37.13 20.51 6.26
N LEU A 218 38.43 20.21 6.33
CA LEU A 218 39.00 18.95 5.83
C LEU A 218 38.46 17.74 6.60
N SER A 219 38.41 17.81 7.93
CA SER A 219 37.87 16.75 8.77
C SER A 219 36.40 16.48 8.42
N LEU A 220 35.59 17.53 8.31
CA LEU A 220 34.18 17.42 7.93
C LEU A 220 34.02 16.81 6.52
N SER A 221 34.82 17.26 5.56
CA SER A 221 34.74 16.76 4.18
C SER A 221 35.14 15.29 4.08
N LYS A 222 36.14 14.82 4.87
CA LYS A 222 36.49 13.41 4.97
C LYS A 222 35.33 12.59 5.56
N MET A 223 34.64 13.10 6.60
CA MET A 223 33.45 12.43 7.15
C MET A 223 32.33 12.28 6.14
N VAL A 224 32.08 13.32 5.33
CA VAL A 224 31.07 13.27 4.25
C VAL A 224 31.44 12.22 3.21
N LEU A 225 32.70 12.16 2.80
CA LEU A 225 33.16 11.14 1.86
C LEU A 225 33.02 9.72 2.44
N CYS A 226 33.42 9.50 3.69
CA CYS A 226 33.22 8.23 4.38
C CYS A 226 31.72 7.83 4.41
N GLN A 227 30.83 8.77 4.72
CA GLN A 227 29.38 8.55 4.72
C GLN A 227 28.87 8.11 3.34
N LEU A 228 29.29 8.78 2.27
CA LEU A 228 28.88 8.44 0.90
C LEU A 228 29.40 7.05 0.48
N CYS A 229 30.59 6.68 0.94
CA CYS A 229 31.20 5.37 0.68
C CYS A 229 30.69 4.27 1.62
N GLY A 230 29.86 4.58 2.62
CA GLY A 230 29.39 3.63 3.63
C GLY A 230 30.48 3.18 4.62
N LEU A 231 31.54 3.97 4.78
CA LEU A 231 32.62 3.73 5.72
C LEU A 231 32.31 4.38 7.09
N PRO A 232 32.94 3.92 8.18
CA PRO A 232 32.86 4.60 9.47
C PRO A 232 33.32 6.06 9.36
N LEU A 233 32.62 6.99 10.01
CA LEU A 233 32.88 8.44 9.89
C LEU A 233 34.28 8.84 10.39
N ASN A 234 34.89 8.05 11.27
CA ASN A 234 36.19 8.33 11.88
C ASN A 234 37.36 7.55 11.22
N ASP A 235 37.11 6.88 10.10
CA ASP A 235 38.17 6.18 9.39
C ASP A 235 39.20 7.17 8.82
N GLU A 236 40.48 6.87 9.02
CA GLU A 236 41.58 7.57 8.36
C GLU A 236 41.73 7.12 6.91
N ILE A 237 41.05 7.83 6.02
CA ILE A 237 41.13 7.58 4.58
C ILE A 237 42.29 8.36 3.98
N ARG A 238 43.07 7.68 3.09
CA ARG A 238 44.06 8.29 2.22
C ARG A 238 43.59 8.17 0.77
N LEU A 239 43.59 9.32 0.08
CA LEU A 239 43.14 9.39 -1.30
C LEU A 239 44.30 9.21 -2.27
N ALA A 240 44.03 8.60 -3.44
CA ALA A 240 45.10 8.31 -4.41
C ALA A 240 45.77 9.56 -4.95
N ASP A 241 45.06 10.66 -5.08
CA ASP A 241 45.51 11.89 -5.69
C ASP A 241 45.95 12.98 -4.67
N GLU A 242 46.18 12.63 -3.39
CA GLU A 242 46.62 13.58 -2.36
C GLU A 242 47.97 14.21 -2.62
N ASP A 243 48.87 13.49 -3.33
CA ASP A 243 50.27 13.88 -3.56
C ASP A 243 50.50 14.27 -5.03
N VAL A 244 49.46 14.37 -5.85
CA VAL A 244 49.59 14.75 -7.27
C VAL A 244 49.76 16.25 -7.38
N GLU A 245 50.95 16.69 -7.86
CA GLU A 245 51.28 18.11 -8.02
C GLU A 245 50.58 18.78 -9.22
N SER A 246 50.32 18.02 -10.30
CA SER A 246 49.61 18.52 -11.47
C SER A 246 48.60 17.49 -12.00
N LEU A 247 47.33 17.87 -12.04
CA LEU A 247 46.28 17.08 -12.67
C LEU A 247 46.32 17.34 -14.18
N THR A 248 46.61 16.33 -14.97
CA THR A 248 46.37 16.35 -16.41
C THR A 248 44.85 16.15 -16.64
N LEU A 249 44.15 17.22 -16.95
CA LEU A 249 42.74 17.11 -17.32
C LEU A 249 42.65 16.39 -18.68
N PRO A 250 41.82 15.33 -18.79
CA PRO A 250 41.57 14.73 -20.08
C PRO A 250 40.93 15.75 -21.00
N GLU A 251 41.40 15.83 -22.24
CA GLU A 251 40.85 16.71 -23.25
C GLU A 251 39.48 16.14 -23.68
N TYR A 252 38.39 16.68 -23.13
CA TYR A 252 37.04 16.32 -23.56
C TYR A 252 36.69 17.13 -24.82
N HIS A 253 36.67 16.45 -25.94
CA HIS A 253 36.02 17.00 -27.13
C HIS A 253 34.49 16.95 -26.88
N VAL A 254 33.93 18.04 -26.38
CA VAL A 254 32.48 18.25 -26.38
C VAL A 254 32.08 18.56 -27.82
N GLY A 255 32.00 17.52 -28.66
CA GLY A 255 31.36 17.63 -29.96
C GLY A 255 29.87 17.95 -29.80
N ASP A 256 29.24 18.43 -30.86
CA ASP A 256 27.79 18.77 -30.95
C ASP A 256 26.90 17.53 -30.76
N ASN A 257 26.88 16.97 -29.57
CA ASN A 257 26.22 15.70 -29.27
C ASN A 257 24.90 15.89 -28.48
N VAL A 258 24.14 16.95 -28.81
CA VAL A 258 22.78 17.11 -28.26
C VAL A 258 21.93 15.86 -28.54
N ALA A 259 22.02 15.30 -29.75
CA ALA A 259 21.32 14.06 -30.10
C ALA A 259 21.75 12.88 -29.22
N THR A 260 23.03 12.72 -28.99
CA THR A 260 23.60 11.66 -28.12
C THR A 260 23.18 11.89 -26.66
N ALA A 261 23.23 13.13 -26.19
CA ALA A 261 22.77 13.47 -24.85
C ALA A 261 21.28 13.17 -24.66
N LEU A 262 20.45 13.57 -25.61
CA LEU A 262 19.00 13.29 -25.55
C LEU A 262 18.69 11.78 -25.59
N ALA A 263 19.48 11.00 -26.34
CA ALA A 263 19.30 9.54 -26.45
C ALA A 263 19.71 8.79 -25.17
N ASN A 264 20.68 9.33 -24.41
CA ASN A 264 21.29 8.63 -23.25
C ASN A 264 20.83 9.17 -21.88
N ARG A 265 20.00 10.24 -21.85
CA ARG A 265 19.50 10.78 -20.57
C ARG A 265 18.39 9.92 -20.01
N GLU A 266 18.64 9.28 -18.90
CA GLU A 266 17.68 8.41 -18.20
C GLU A 266 16.46 9.19 -17.68
N GLU A 267 16.60 10.48 -17.38
CA GLU A 267 15.48 11.34 -16.97
C GLU A 267 14.47 11.50 -18.10
N LEU A 268 14.93 11.65 -19.35
CA LEU A 268 14.06 11.76 -20.53
C LEU A 268 13.36 10.43 -20.81
N ARG A 269 14.07 9.31 -20.63
CA ARG A 269 13.49 7.98 -20.72
C ARG A 269 12.43 7.75 -19.64
N SER A 270 12.67 8.19 -18.41
CA SER A 270 11.70 8.16 -17.32
C SER A 270 10.45 8.95 -17.66
N LEU A 271 10.60 10.13 -18.27
CA LEU A 271 9.48 10.98 -18.69
C LEU A 271 8.67 10.34 -19.83
N ASP A 272 9.34 9.73 -20.83
CA ASP A 272 8.66 9.01 -21.91
C ASP A 272 7.86 7.80 -21.38
N LEU A 273 8.44 7.04 -20.43
CA LEU A 273 7.74 5.95 -19.77
C LEU A 273 6.55 6.42 -18.94
N ALA A 274 6.67 7.57 -18.26
CA ALA A 274 5.56 8.17 -17.54
C ALA A 274 4.43 8.57 -18.51
N ASN A 275 4.74 9.16 -19.66
CA ASN A 275 3.76 9.49 -20.69
C ASN A 275 3.05 8.21 -21.21
N LYS A 276 3.79 7.13 -21.49
CA LYS A 276 3.22 5.84 -21.89
C LYS A 276 2.28 5.26 -20.81
N ILE A 277 2.60 5.44 -19.53
CA ILE A 277 1.71 5.06 -18.43
C ILE A 277 0.41 5.87 -18.47
N TYR A 278 0.50 7.20 -18.69
CA TYR A 278 -0.69 8.05 -18.78
C TYR A 278 -1.55 7.71 -20.00
N ASP A 279 -0.96 7.39 -21.13
CA ASP A 279 -1.70 6.91 -22.32
C ASP A 279 -2.49 5.64 -22.02
N GLN A 280 -1.90 4.70 -21.26
CA GLN A 280 -2.62 3.50 -20.84
C GLN A 280 -3.71 3.80 -19.80
N LYS A 281 -3.54 4.80 -18.93
CA LYS A 281 -4.60 5.27 -18.02
C LYS A 281 -5.80 5.84 -18.80
N VAL A 282 -5.54 6.58 -19.88
CA VAL A 282 -6.61 7.03 -20.81
C VAL A 282 -7.34 5.83 -21.41
N ASN A 283 -6.61 4.78 -21.80
CA ASN A 283 -7.21 3.55 -22.34
C ASN A 283 -8.07 2.83 -21.28
N ILE A 284 -7.64 2.80 -20.00
CA ILE A 284 -8.45 2.26 -18.90
C ILE A 284 -9.76 3.06 -18.74
N THR A 285 -9.69 4.38 -18.82
CA THR A 285 -10.88 5.23 -18.71
C THR A 285 -11.83 5.00 -19.89
N ARG A 286 -11.29 4.90 -21.11
CA ARG A 286 -12.07 4.57 -22.33
C ARG A 286 -12.73 3.18 -22.24
N ALA A 287 -12.08 2.22 -21.59
CA ALA A 287 -12.64 0.89 -21.37
C ALA A 287 -13.94 0.91 -20.54
N GLY A 288 -14.17 1.97 -19.74
CA GLY A 288 -15.40 2.17 -18.98
C GLY A 288 -16.63 2.43 -19.86
N PHE A 289 -16.44 2.84 -21.12
CA PHE A 289 -17.52 3.02 -22.12
C PHE A 289 -17.82 1.76 -22.91
N LEU A 290 -17.01 0.72 -22.77
CA LEU A 290 -17.15 -0.55 -23.50
C LEU A 290 -17.87 -1.59 -22.63
N PRO A 291 -18.60 -2.53 -23.25
CA PRO A 291 -19.25 -3.61 -22.52
C PRO A 291 -18.21 -4.48 -21.83
N THR A 292 -18.59 -5.01 -20.64
CA THR A 292 -17.79 -5.99 -19.90
C THR A 292 -18.48 -7.35 -19.97
N VAL A 293 -17.72 -8.40 -20.26
CA VAL A 293 -18.20 -9.78 -20.30
C VAL A 293 -17.37 -10.63 -19.35
N ALA A 294 -18.05 -11.27 -18.40
CA ALA A 294 -17.43 -12.21 -17.47
C ALA A 294 -18.29 -13.46 -17.36
N LEU A 295 -17.66 -14.61 -17.26
CA LEU A 295 -18.31 -15.88 -16.92
C LEU A 295 -18.32 -16.02 -15.40
N THR A 296 -19.51 -16.25 -14.82
CA THR A 296 -19.64 -16.48 -13.37
C THR A 296 -20.30 -17.85 -13.14
N ALA A 297 -19.73 -18.62 -12.22
CA ALA A 297 -20.31 -19.85 -11.70
C ALA A 297 -20.42 -19.73 -10.20
N ASN A 298 -21.65 -19.99 -9.68
CA ASN A 298 -21.92 -19.89 -8.25
C ASN A 298 -22.42 -21.24 -7.75
N TYR A 299 -21.86 -21.71 -6.66
CA TYR A 299 -22.36 -22.84 -5.89
C TYR A 299 -22.74 -22.37 -4.50
N MET A 300 -24.01 -22.58 -4.13
CA MET A 300 -24.54 -22.13 -2.83
C MET A 300 -25.04 -23.34 -2.07
N VAL A 301 -24.74 -23.38 -0.78
CA VAL A 301 -25.26 -24.34 0.20
C VAL A 301 -25.95 -23.55 1.32
N THR A 302 -27.17 -23.93 1.65
CA THR A 302 -27.99 -23.34 2.73
C THR A 302 -28.38 -24.38 3.74
#